data_0a801e1d7fd0058dfea161a0b2248bd6
#
_entry.id   0a801e1d7fd0058dfea161a0b2248bd6
#
_cell.length_a   1.000
_cell.length_b   1.000
_cell.length_c   1.000
_cell.angle_alpha   90.00
_cell.angle_beta   90.00
_cell.angle_gamma   90.00
#
_symmetry.space_group_name_H-M   'P 1'
#
loop_
_entity.id
_entity.type
_entity.pdbx_description
1 polymer ?
#
loop_
_entity_poly.entity_id
_entity_poly.type
_entity_poly.pdbx_seq_one_letter_code
_entity_poly.pdbx_strand_id
1 'polypeptide(L)'
;AATMLAMGVNEGKAGTSLNRVFTNITLGNSATDAQVGAWNKLGFDPVQIAKDMQSTGPNGEDGAASTLYKVFEAISKQDKYQQTATIKTLFGQWAIEGVSKIVGNLPAFQNALLMAGDTSAYSGSMEKELLVRLDTGKAVSQMASNATDRLLINVGNQFLPAKKELTSMWIDIANGITESLP
;
A
#
# COMPACT_ATOMS: atom_id res chain seq x y z
N ALA A 1 -4.28 -0.15 7.59
CA ALA A 1 -5.54 -0.31 6.83
C ALA A 1 -6.41 -1.41 7.41
N ALA A 2 -5.91 -2.65 7.56
CA ALA A 2 -6.69 -3.80 8.05
C ALA A 2 -7.48 -3.52 9.33
N THR A 3 -6.85 -2.91 10.34
CA THR A 3 -7.50 -2.53 11.60
C THR A 3 -8.66 -1.55 11.40
N MET A 4 -8.48 -0.54 10.54
CA MET A 4 -9.53 0.43 10.22
C MET A 4 -10.70 -0.25 9.49
N LEU A 5 -10.42 -1.15 8.56
CA LEU A 5 -11.43 -1.93 7.83
C LEU A 5 -12.22 -2.83 8.78
N ALA A 6 -11.54 -3.53 9.68
CA ALA A 6 -12.19 -4.35 10.72
C ALA A 6 -13.11 -3.53 11.64
N MET A 7 -12.85 -2.23 11.80
CA MET A 7 -13.68 -1.29 12.56
C MET A 7 -14.73 -0.56 11.70
N GLY A 8 -14.99 -1.02 10.47
CA GLY A 8 -16.01 -0.49 9.59
C GLY A 8 -15.67 0.80 8.86
N VAL A 9 -14.38 1.17 8.77
CA VAL A 9 -13.95 2.27 7.90
C VAL A 9 -13.91 1.78 6.46
N ASN A 10 -14.49 2.54 5.53
CA ASN A 10 -14.44 2.22 4.11
C ASN A 10 -12.99 2.18 3.61
N GLU A 11 -12.67 1.30 2.67
CA GLU A 11 -11.31 1.06 2.16
C GLU A 11 -10.64 2.34 1.64
N GLY A 12 -11.34 3.12 0.82
CA GLY A 12 -10.82 4.39 0.29
C GLY A 12 -10.51 5.41 1.39
N LYS A 13 -11.37 5.47 2.43
CA LYS A 13 -11.14 6.34 3.59
C LYS A 13 -10.00 5.85 4.46
N ALA A 14 -9.87 4.54 4.66
CA ALA A 14 -8.77 3.95 5.43
C ALA A 14 -7.42 4.24 4.75
N GLY A 15 -7.32 4.07 3.43
CA GLY A 15 -6.14 4.40 2.65
C GLY A 15 -5.80 5.90 2.72
N THR A 16 -6.80 6.76 2.53
CA THR A 16 -6.62 8.22 2.63
C THR A 16 -6.16 8.64 4.02
N SER A 17 -6.78 8.11 5.09
CA SER A 17 -6.40 8.42 6.47
C SER A 17 -4.95 8.04 6.76
N LEU A 18 -4.53 6.84 6.37
CA LEU A 18 -3.15 6.38 6.57
C LEU A 18 -2.16 7.22 5.78
N ASN A 19 -2.44 7.50 4.51
CA ASN A 19 -1.57 8.35 3.70
C ASN A 19 -1.37 9.72 4.35
N ARG A 20 -2.44 10.33 4.89
CA ARG A 20 -2.36 11.60 5.61
C ARG A 20 -1.54 11.50 6.90
N VAL A 21 -1.69 10.41 7.65
CA VAL A 21 -0.87 10.17 8.84
C VAL A 21 0.60 10.07 8.45
N PHE A 22 0.96 9.21 7.50
CA PHE A 22 2.36 9.04 7.09
C PHE A 22 2.97 10.33 6.52
N THR A 23 2.24 11.04 5.66
CA THR A 23 2.72 12.30 5.09
C THR A 23 2.97 13.35 6.17
N ASN A 24 2.06 13.50 7.12
CA ASN A 24 2.16 14.59 8.10
C ASN A 24 3.10 14.26 9.27
N ILE A 25 3.21 12.99 9.67
CA ILE A 25 4.11 12.58 10.75
C ILE A 25 5.59 12.72 10.37
N THR A 26 5.89 12.68 9.07
CA THR A 26 7.26 12.80 8.53
C THR A 26 7.66 14.21 8.13
N LEU A 27 6.80 15.21 8.35
CA LEU A 27 7.10 16.61 7.99
C LEU A 27 8.33 17.18 8.71
N GLY A 28 8.58 16.79 9.96
CA GLY A 28 9.72 17.26 10.73
C GLY A 28 9.78 18.80 10.79
N ASN A 29 10.84 19.38 10.26
CA ASN A 29 11.03 20.83 10.16
C ASN A 29 10.02 21.57 9.26
N SER A 30 9.31 20.85 8.40
CA SER A 30 8.28 21.42 7.51
C SER A 30 6.89 21.44 8.15
N ALA A 31 6.77 21.04 9.42
CA ALA A 31 5.52 21.12 10.16
C ALA A 31 5.13 22.59 10.37
N THR A 32 3.83 22.88 10.25
CA THR A 32 3.29 24.22 10.55
C THR A 32 3.35 24.53 12.05
N ASP A 33 3.34 25.81 12.42
CA ASP A 33 3.34 26.22 13.85
C ASP A 33 2.21 25.58 14.65
N ALA A 34 1.03 25.42 14.04
CA ALA A 34 -0.09 24.73 14.64
C ALA A 34 0.19 23.24 14.91
N GLN A 35 0.87 22.57 13.95
CA GLN A 35 1.27 21.17 14.11
C GLN A 35 2.38 21.05 15.16
N VAL A 36 3.39 21.93 15.14
CA VAL A 36 4.44 21.97 16.18
C VAL A 36 3.82 22.13 17.56
N GLY A 37 2.88 23.07 17.72
CA GLY A 37 2.17 23.26 18.96
C GLY A 37 1.36 22.03 19.41
N ALA A 38 0.76 21.31 18.47
CA ALA A 38 0.03 20.08 18.76
C ALA A 38 0.97 18.92 19.15
N TRP A 39 2.11 18.77 18.47
CA TRP A 39 3.15 17.81 18.84
C TRP A 39 3.70 18.05 20.23
N ASN A 40 4.04 19.31 20.55
CA ASN A 40 4.54 19.69 21.88
C ASN A 40 3.54 19.40 23.00
N LYS A 41 2.24 19.58 22.75
CA LYS A 41 1.18 19.24 23.72
C LYS A 41 1.08 17.72 23.98
N LEU A 42 1.47 16.91 22.99
CA LEU A 42 1.56 15.44 23.15
C LEU A 42 2.87 15.00 23.79
N GLY A 43 3.83 15.93 24.00
CA GLY A 43 5.16 15.64 24.54
C GLY A 43 6.16 15.15 23.49
N PHE A 44 5.93 15.44 22.22
CA PHE A 44 6.79 15.02 21.11
C PHE A 44 7.43 16.22 20.39
N ASP A 45 8.65 16.01 19.91
CA ASP A 45 9.31 16.88 18.96
C ASP A 45 9.01 16.37 17.53
N PRO A 46 8.45 17.19 16.64
CA PRO A 46 8.12 16.78 15.28
C PRO A 46 9.34 16.31 14.46
N VAL A 47 10.52 16.87 14.72
CA VAL A 47 11.76 16.47 14.03
C VAL A 47 12.21 15.09 14.50
N GLN A 48 12.13 14.86 15.81
CA GLN A 48 12.49 13.57 16.38
C GLN A 48 11.51 12.48 15.93
N ILE A 49 10.22 12.74 15.95
CA ILE A 49 9.18 11.81 15.45
C ILE A 49 9.43 11.45 13.97
N ALA A 50 9.78 12.43 13.12
CA ALA A 50 10.08 12.16 11.72
C ALA A 50 11.32 11.27 11.54
N LYS A 51 12.32 11.42 12.39
CA LYS A 51 13.52 10.56 12.41
C LYS A 51 13.18 9.15 12.90
N ASP A 52 12.40 9.05 13.98
CA ASP A 52 11.99 7.77 14.57
C ASP A 52 11.14 6.95 13.58
N MET A 53 10.34 7.60 12.75
CA MET A 53 9.58 6.94 11.66
C MET A 53 10.48 6.30 10.60
N GLN A 54 11.72 6.77 10.45
CA GLN A 54 12.69 6.28 9.46
C GLN A 54 13.74 5.35 10.07
N SER A 55 13.77 5.24 11.41
CA SER A 55 14.73 4.41 12.10
C SER A 55 14.28 2.97 12.17
N THR A 56 15.24 2.06 12.13
CA THR A 56 15.05 0.68 12.57
C THR A 56 15.45 0.60 14.03
N GLY A 57 14.62 0.05 14.89
CA GLY A 57 14.90 -0.10 16.32
C GLY A 57 16.15 -0.96 16.56
N PRO A 58 16.71 -0.91 17.79
CA PRO A 58 17.99 -1.58 18.15
C PRO A 58 17.99 -3.10 17.91
N ASN A 59 16.82 -3.73 17.89
CA ASN A 59 16.64 -5.18 17.67
C ASN A 59 16.08 -5.51 16.29
N GLY A 60 16.16 -4.59 15.32
CA GLY A 60 15.51 -4.76 14.02
C GLY A 60 14.00 -4.48 14.05
N GLU A 61 13.48 -3.93 15.14
CA GLU A 61 12.08 -3.54 15.27
C GLU A 61 11.77 -2.41 14.29
N ASP A 62 10.54 -2.42 13.75
CA ASP A 62 10.06 -1.34 12.91
C ASP A 62 9.86 -0.07 13.74
N GLY A 63 10.77 0.88 13.61
CA GLY A 63 10.70 2.18 14.28
C GLY A 63 9.40 2.92 13.97
N ALA A 64 8.89 2.80 12.75
CA ALA A 64 7.63 3.39 12.33
C ALA A 64 6.43 2.82 13.11
N ALA A 65 6.37 1.50 13.30
CA ALA A 65 5.30 0.84 14.04
C ALA A 65 5.26 1.28 15.49
N SER A 66 6.42 1.28 16.17
CA SER A 66 6.57 1.74 17.54
C SER A 66 6.20 3.21 17.70
N THR A 67 6.69 4.06 16.78
CA THR A 67 6.42 5.51 16.80
C THR A 67 4.92 5.81 16.60
N LEU A 68 4.27 5.16 15.64
CA LEU A 68 2.84 5.29 15.41
C LEU A 68 2.02 4.88 16.65
N TYR A 69 2.40 3.78 17.28
CA TYR A 69 1.73 3.32 18.49
C TYR A 69 1.82 4.36 19.62
N LYS A 70 3.04 4.88 19.90
CA LYS A 70 3.27 5.93 20.91
C LYS A 70 2.45 7.18 20.64
N VAL A 71 2.40 7.63 19.39
CA VAL A 71 1.62 8.82 19.01
C VAL A 71 0.13 8.60 19.22
N PHE A 72 -0.41 7.47 18.77
CA PHE A 72 -1.85 7.19 18.94
C PHE A 72 -2.21 6.92 20.40
N GLU A 73 -1.32 6.32 21.18
CA GLU A 73 -1.47 6.18 22.63
C GLU A 73 -1.52 7.55 23.33
N ALA A 74 -0.64 8.47 22.98
CA ALA A 74 -0.65 9.81 23.53
C ALA A 74 -1.96 10.57 23.21
N ILE A 75 -2.44 10.43 21.96
CA ILE A 75 -3.74 11.01 21.58
C ILE A 75 -4.88 10.36 22.36
N SER A 76 -4.84 9.06 22.60
CA SER A 76 -5.90 8.33 23.31
C SER A 76 -6.09 8.79 24.77
N LYS A 77 -5.04 9.33 25.38
CA LYS A 77 -5.06 9.85 26.76
C LYS A 77 -5.76 11.22 26.89
N GLN A 78 -6.06 11.89 25.77
CA GLN A 78 -6.82 13.13 25.74
C GLN A 78 -8.32 12.86 25.83
N ASP A 79 -9.11 13.87 26.21
CA ASP A 79 -10.57 13.79 26.07
C ASP A 79 -10.99 13.77 24.59
N LYS A 80 -12.20 13.28 24.30
CA LYS A 80 -12.67 13.07 22.91
C LYS A 80 -12.68 14.34 22.06
N TYR A 81 -12.94 15.49 22.68
CA TYR A 81 -12.93 16.76 21.96
C TYR A 81 -11.50 17.13 21.55
N GLN A 82 -10.57 17.02 22.48
CA GLN A 82 -9.15 17.27 22.24
C GLN A 82 -8.56 16.26 21.25
N GLN A 83 -8.91 14.97 21.34
CA GLN A 83 -8.51 13.95 20.37
C GLN A 83 -8.85 14.39 18.95
N THR A 84 -10.11 14.79 18.72
CA THR A 84 -10.56 15.20 17.38
C THR A 84 -9.81 16.44 16.89
N ALA A 85 -9.62 17.44 17.75
CA ALA A 85 -8.88 18.65 17.42
C ALA A 85 -7.41 18.36 17.12
N THR A 86 -6.76 17.51 17.92
CA THR A 86 -5.38 17.08 17.72
C THR A 86 -5.21 16.30 16.42
N ILE A 87 -6.07 15.31 16.15
CA ILE A 87 -6.03 14.54 14.90
C ILE A 87 -6.20 15.46 13.68
N LYS A 88 -7.17 16.40 13.75
CA LYS A 88 -7.39 17.36 12.68
C LYS A 88 -6.17 18.24 12.43
N THR A 89 -5.56 18.75 13.49
CA THR A 89 -4.39 19.63 13.40
C THR A 89 -3.17 18.90 12.88
N LEU A 90 -2.89 17.69 13.38
CA LEU A 90 -1.71 16.92 13.01
C LEU A 90 -1.86 16.30 11.61
N PHE A 91 -2.99 15.68 11.31
CA PHE A 91 -3.14 14.80 10.13
C PHE A 91 -4.18 15.29 9.13
N GLY A 92 -4.91 16.34 9.48
CA GLY A 92 -5.96 16.91 8.65
C GLY A 92 -7.33 16.22 8.82
N GLN A 93 -8.34 16.88 8.27
CA GLN A 93 -9.75 16.48 8.40
C GLN A 93 -10.03 15.04 7.89
N TRP A 94 -9.37 14.60 6.82
CA TRP A 94 -9.57 13.28 6.24
C TRP A 94 -9.01 12.12 7.07
N ALA A 95 -8.17 12.42 8.06
CA ALA A 95 -7.63 11.42 8.97
C ALA A 95 -8.54 11.16 10.19
N ILE A 96 -9.50 12.05 10.49
CA ILE A 96 -10.29 12.01 11.72
C ILE A 96 -10.98 10.65 11.88
N GLU A 97 -11.73 10.19 10.88
CA GLU A 97 -12.50 8.95 10.98
C GLU A 97 -11.60 7.73 11.24
N GLY A 98 -10.56 7.57 10.44
CA GLY A 98 -9.65 6.42 10.53
C GLY A 98 -8.81 6.42 11.81
N VAL A 99 -8.22 7.58 12.17
CA VAL A 99 -7.38 7.68 13.36
C VAL A 99 -8.22 7.58 14.65
N SER A 100 -9.41 8.18 14.71
CA SER A 100 -10.28 8.06 15.87
C SER A 100 -10.70 6.61 16.15
N LYS A 101 -10.89 5.79 15.11
CA LYS A 101 -11.15 4.35 15.27
C LYS A 101 -9.95 3.63 15.87
N ILE A 102 -8.73 3.91 15.38
CA ILE A 102 -7.49 3.33 15.93
C ILE A 102 -7.31 3.75 17.39
N VAL A 103 -7.41 5.04 17.67
CA VAL A 103 -7.27 5.60 19.02
C VAL A 103 -8.31 5.05 20.00
N GLY A 104 -9.53 4.77 19.51
CA GLY A 104 -10.59 4.12 20.28
C GLY A 104 -10.38 2.62 20.52
N ASN A 105 -9.44 1.97 19.85
CA ASN A 105 -9.14 0.54 20.01
C ASN A 105 -7.66 0.24 19.77
N LEU A 106 -6.81 0.81 20.62
CA LEU A 106 -5.36 0.60 20.58
C LEU A 106 -4.92 -0.87 20.69
N PRO A 107 -5.57 -1.74 21.50
CA PRO A 107 -5.17 -3.15 21.53
C PRO A 107 -5.31 -3.85 20.18
N ALA A 108 -6.38 -3.59 19.42
CA ALA A 108 -6.54 -4.14 18.09
C ALA A 108 -5.49 -3.59 17.11
N PHE A 109 -5.11 -2.32 17.26
CA PHE A 109 -4.04 -1.73 16.46
C PHE A 109 -2.67 -2.35 16.80
N GLN A 110 -2.36 -2.53 18.07
CA GLN A 110 -1.13 -3.18 18.53
C GLN A 110 -1.01 -4.61 17.99
N ASN A 111 -2.08 -5.40 18.10
CA ASN A 111 -2.11 -6.75 17.53
C ASN A 111 -1.86 -6.74 16.02
N ALA A 112 -2.45 -5.79 15.29
CA ALA A 112 -2.21 -5.68 13.86
C ALA A 112 -0.76 -5.28 13.51
N LEU A 113 -0.10 -4.46 14.34
CA LEU A 113 1.32 -4.13 14.18
C LEU A 113 2.22 -5.35 14.44
N LEU A 114 1.93 -6.11 15.50
CA LEU A 114 2.66 -7.35 15.82
C LEU A 114 2.53 -8.37 14.70
N MET A 115 1.30 -8.57 14.17
CA MET A 115 1.08 -9.46 13.02
C MET A 115 1.80 -8.99 11.75
N ALA A 116 1.90 -7.67 11.54
CA ALA A 116 2.61 -7.11 10.37
C ALA A 116 4.14 -7.25 10.50
N GLY A 117 4.68 -7.25 11.72
CA GLY A 117 6.11 -7.45 11.99
C GLY A 117 6.53 -8.93 11.99
N ASP A 118 5.59 -9.85 12.14
CA ASP A 118 5.86 -11.29 12.08
C ASP A 118 5.78 -11.82 10.66
N THR A 119 6.93 -11.86 9.98
CA THR A 119 7.04 -12.37 8.60
C THR A 119 6.63 -13.84 8.48
N SER A 120 6.71 -14.62 9.56
CA SER A 120 6.30 -16.03 9.59
C SER A 120 4.76 -16.18 9.60
N ALA A 121 4.07 -15.30 10.33
CA ALA A 121 2.61 -15.23 10.32
C ALA A 121 2.06 -14.72 8.96
N TYR A 122 2.83 -13.86 8.28
CA TYR A 122 2.44 -13.29 6.99
C TYR A 122 2.56 -14.30 5.84
N SER A 123 3.63 -15.11 5.82
CA SER A 123 3.83 -16.11 4.78
C SER A 123 2.73 -17.18 4.80
N GLY A 124 2.34 -17.66 5.98
CA GLY A 124 1.26 -18.64 6.11
C GLY A 124 -0.15 -18.11 5.87
N SER A 125 -0.42 -16.81 6.15
CA SER A 125 -1.73 -16.21 5.88
C SER A 125 -1.90 -15.81 4.42
N MET A 126 -0.87 -15.34 3.74
CA MET A 126 -0.87 -15.08 2.30
C MET A 126 -1.09 -16.36 1.50
N GLU A 127 -0.47 -17.46 1.92
CA GLU A 127 -0.64 -18.76 1.27
C GLU A 127 -2.08 -19.28 1.44
N LYS A 128 -2.64 -19.16 2.64
CA LYS A 128 -4.06 -19.51 2.90
C LYS A 128 -5.03 -18.60 2.14
N GLU A 129 -4.81 -17.30 2.11
CA GLU A 129 -5.67 -16.36 1.39
C GLU A 129 -5.54 -16.54 -0.13
N LEU A 130 -4.35 -16.86 -0.63
CA LEU A 130 -4.11 -17.21 -2.02
C LEU A 130 -4.87 -18.51 -2.38
N LEU A 131 -4.81 -19.52 -1.53
CA LEU A 131 -5.54 -20.78 -1.74
C LEU A 131 -7.07 -20.57 -1.71
N VAL A 132 -7.59 -19.74 -0.79
CA VAL A 132 -9.02 -19.38 -0.75
C VAL A 132 -9.44 -18.58 -1.97
N ARG A 133 -8.59 -17.66 -2.47
CA ARG A 133 -8.87 -16.92 -3.71
C ARG A 133 -8.72 -17.77 -4.95
N LEU A 134 -7.84 -18.76 -4.95
CA LEU A 134 -7.69 -19.74 -6.03
C LEU A 134 -8.88 -20.69 -6.12
N ASP A 135 -9.55 -20.97 -4.98
CA ASP A 135 -10.75 -21.83 -4.93
C ASP A 135 -12.04 -21.12 -5.41
N THR A 136 -12.00 -19.80 -5.61
CA THR A 136 -13.10 -19.10 -6.28
C THR A 136 -12.94 -19.24 -7.80
N GLY A 137 -13.88 -19.90 -8.45
CA GLY A 137 -13.88 -20.17 -9.91
C GLY A 137 -13.60 -18.94 -10.79
N LYS A 138 -13.78 -17.72 -10.25
CA LYS A 138 -13.49 -16.46 -10.91
C LYS A 138 -11.98 -16.15 -10.93
N ALA A 139 -11.23 -16.52 -9.88
CA ALA A 139 -9.78 -16.32 -9.83
C ALA A 139 -9.06 -17.36 -10.71
N VAL A 140 -9.53 -18.60 -10.73
CA VAL A 140 -9.03 -19.64 -11.62
C VAL A 140 -9.25 -19.26 -13.10
N SER A 141 -10.43 -18.74 -13.44
CA SER A 141 -10.74 -18.23 -14.77
C SER A 141 -9.82 -17.05 -15.18
N GLN A 142 -9.56 -16.12 -14.27
CA GLN A 142 -8.70 -14.96 -14.53
C GLN A 142 -7.22 -15.34 -14.65
N MET A 143 -6.76 -16.32 -13.87
CA MET A 143 -5.40 -16.86 -14.02
C MET A 143 -5.24 -17.64 -15.31
N ALA A 144 -6.22 -18.42 -15.71
CA ALA A 144 -6.23 -19.13 -16.98
C ALA A 144 -6.20 -18.15 -18.15
N SER A 145 -7.01 -17.07 -18.10
CA SER A 145 -6.97 -16.00 -19.10
C SER A 145 -5.60 -15.32 -19.17
N ASN A 146 -5.04 -14.91 -18.03
CA ASN A 146 -3.72 -14.27 -17.96
C ASN A 146 -2.58 -15.21 -18.42
N ALA A 147 -2.68 -16.52 -18.14
CA ALA A 147 -1.72 -17.51 -18.62
C ALA A 147 -1.84 -17.70 -20.14
N THR A 148 -3.05 -17.71 -20.68
CA THR A 148 -3.33 -17.79 -22.12
C THR A 148 -2.80 -16.53 -22.84
N ASP A 149 -3.02 -15.33 -22.28
CA ASP A 149 -2.51 -14.08 -22.83
C ASP A 149 -0.98 -14.04 -22.86
N ARG A 150 -0.32 -14.51 -21.79
CA ARG A 150 1.15 -14.64 -21.73
C ARG A 150 1.69 -15.65 -22.72
N LEU A 151 1.00 -16.77 -22.91
CA LEU A 151 1.34 -17.77 -23.93
C LEU A 151 1.19 -17.19 -25.34
N LEU A 152 0.08 -16.49 -25.62
CA LEU A 152 -0.16 -15.85 -26.90
C LEU A 152 0.89 -14.77 -27.21
N ILE A 153 1.30 -13.97 -26.23
CA ILE A 153 2.35 -12.96 -26.37
C ILE A 153 3.71 -13.64 -26.63
N ASN A 154 4.05 -14.68 -25.88
CA ASN A 154 5.33 -15.40 -26.06
C ASN A 154 5.39 -16.17 -27.39
N VAL A 155 4.29 -16.84 -27.75
CA VAL A 155 4.18 -17.53 -29.03
C VAL A 155 4.15 -16.51 -30.17
N GLY A 156 3.39 -15.40 -30.02
CA GLY A 156 3.36 -14.32 -31.01
C GLY A 156 4.74 -13.70 -31.27
N ASN A 157 5.51 -13.45 -30.19
CA ASN A 157 6.86 -12.90 -30.30
C ASN A 157 7.86 -13.88 -30.98
N GLN A 158 7.68 -15.19 -30.83
CA GLN A 158 8.49 -16.18 -31.50
C GLN A 158 8.13 -16.33 -32.99
N PHE A 159 6.88 -16.07 -33.38
CA PHE A 159 6.42 -16.09 -34.75
C PHE A 159 6.62 -14.77 -35.52
N LEU A 160 6.91 -13.67 -34.81
CA LEU A 160 7.17 -12.37 -35.46
C LEU A 160 8.34 -12.41 -36.47
N PRO A 161 9.52 -13.05 -36.21
CA PRO A 161 10.58 -13.18 -37.22
C PRO A 161 10.12 -14.03 -38.39
N ALA A 162 9.45 -15.16 -38.15
CA ALA A 162 8.93 -16.03 -39.23
C ALA A 162 7.87 -15.32 -40.09
N LYS A 163 7.05 -14.47 -39.52
CA LYS A 163 6.09 -13.64 -40.25
C LYS A 163 6.79 -12.60 -41.13
N LYS A 164 7.89 -12.01 -40.67
CA LYS A 164 8.70 -11.08 -41.48
C LYS A 164 9.34 -11.77 -42.66
N GLU A 165 9.91 -12.97 -42.45
CA GLU A 165 10.51 -13.75 -43.54
C GLU A 165 9.48 -14.20 -44.57
N LEU A 166 8.29 -14.65 -44.14
CA LEU A 166 7.20 -14.99 -45.06
C LEU A 166 6.72 -13.78 -45.86
N THR A 167 6.63 -12.60 -45.21
CA THR A 167 6.21 -11.38 -45.89
C THR A 167 7.24 -10.92 -46.90
N SER A 168 8.54 -11.00 -46.61
CA SER A 168 9.59 -10.70 -47.59
C SER A 168 9.58 -11.67 -48.77
N MET A 169 9.42 -12.98 -48.52
CA MET A 169 9.28 -13.98 -49.59
C MET A 169 8.08 -13.68 -50.51
N TRP A 170 6.94 -13.29 -49.99
CA TRP A 170 5.75 -12.90 -50.77
C TRP A 170 6.00 -11.64 -51.61
N ILE A 171 6.70 -10.67 -51.05
CA ILE A 171 7.09 -9.44 -51.78
C ILE A 171 8.07 -9.78 -52.90
N ASP A 172 9.04 -10.64 -52.67
CA ASP A 172 10.01 -11.07 -53.68
C ASP A 172 9.35 -11.87 -54.80
N ILE A 173 8.40 -12.76 -54.49
CA ILE A 173 7.61 -13.49 -55.49
C ILE A 173 6.72 -12.52 -56.27
N ALA A 174 6.08 -11.57 -55.63
CA ALA A 174 5.23 -10.58 -56.30
C ALA A 174 6.04 -9.69 -57.24
N ASN A 175 7.22 -9.26 -56.85
CA ASN A 175 8.13 -8.46 -57.66
C ASN A 175 8.71 -9.28 -58.87
N GLY A 176 9.05 -10.56 -58.63
CA GLY A 176 9.51 -11.45 -59.69
C GLY A 176 8.45 -11.75 -60.77
N ILE A 177 7.17 -11.76 -60.38
CA ILE A 177 6.06 -11.92 -61.32
C ILE A 177 5.82 -10.64 -62.14
N THR A 178 6.02 -9.46 -61.56
CA THR A 178 5.85 -8.17 -62.27
C THR A 178 6.98 -7.89 -63.26
N GLU A 179 8.19 -8.41 -63.03
CA GLU A 179 9.32 -8.29 -63.99
C GLU A 179 9.28 -9.30 -65.14
N SER A 180 8.46 -10.35 -65.03
CA SER A 180 8.37 -11.41 -66.04
C SER A 180 7.14 -11.30 -66.97
N LEU A 181 6.36 -10.26 -66.86
CA LEU A 181 5.24 -9.96 -67.77
C LEU A 181 5.70 -8.96 -68.86
N PRO A 182 5.58 -9.30 -70.16
CA PRO A 182 6.00 -8.45 -71.27
C PRO A 182 5.06 -7.25 -71.47
#